data_813b11b91e22a764d5f8976cc4eee41b
#
_entry.id   813b11b91e22a764d5f8976cc4eee41b
#
_cell.length_a   1.000
_cell.length_b   1.000
_cell.length_c   1.000
_cell.angle_alpha   90.00
_cell.angle_beta   90.00
_cell.angle_gamma   90.00
#
_symmetry.space_group_name_H-M   'P 1'
#
loop_
_entity.id
_entity.type
_entity.pdbx_description
1 polymer ?
#
loop_
_entity_poly.entity_id
_entity_poly.type
_entity_poly.pdbx_seq_one_letter_code
_entity_poly.pdbx_strand_id
1 'polypeptide(L)'
;MLETDVIVVGAGPAGSMSAIQLRNYGLTVLVLEEHSAIGKPLHCSGLVTPRTLESAGMDHSLVLNEIKGAEIFVGDVKPLVLGNEVTRALVIDRVAFDKYLANQAVLKGAQLNLGHRVTHIENTPSGTTIVHANQKTFSSRILFGCDGWRSKVSTHLGNTKKDLIWCFGGEGIVSNHPKDMVRVYLDAEIAPNWFGWTIPLDNKRVRIGIGTTFGSPERKPIHLFNKLLKQYPTHFEGLTITSLSGGFIPLYTPQVIESRNSLLIGDAASHAKPTSGGGIYTALEGAKTAAHTAYQALSSIQAGPVQLNSYHSAWSKTLGKELVRGSELRKVFMDLQSNNQLPTLINTLSIKPLKKMVHNYGDIDYPSALVNPILRVASAMIGPALQLSKMSRASLPLKRFVSQLASQK
;
A
#
# COMPACT_ATOMS: atom_id res chain seq x y z
N MET A 1 10.84 25.48 -25.26
CA MET A 1 10.70 24.48 -24.19
C MET A 1 9.49 24.87 -23.37
N LEU A 2 8.57 23.96 -23.08
CA LEU A 2 7.40 24.29 -22.25
C LEU A 2 7.87 24.38 -20.80
N GLU A 3 7.75 25.56 -20.20
CA GLU A 3 8.10 25.78 -18.78
C GLU A 3 6.83 25.73 -17.93
N THR A 4 6.88 24.98 -16.82
CA THR A 4 5.76 24.83 -15.88
C THR A 4 6.29 24.88 -14.44
N ASP A 5 5.45 25.22 -13.48
CA ASP A 5 5.87 25.24 -12.06
C ASP A 5 6.26 23.82 -11.60
N VAL A 6 5.42 22.83 -11.95
CA VAL A 6 5.63 21.45 -11.52
C VAL A 6 5.42 20.47 -12.67
N ILE A 7 6.42 19.59 -12.89
CA ILE A 7 6.24 18.36 -13.66
C ILE A 7 5.92 17.21 -12.70
N VAL A 8 4.86 16.46 -12.98
CA VAL A 8 4.48 15.23 -12.28
C VAL A 8 4.74 14.04 -13.19
N VAL A 9 5.59 13.12 -12.80
CA VAL A 9 5.89 11.90 -13.55
C VAL A 9 5.02 10.76 -13.06
N GLY A 10 4.15 10.23 -13.94
CA GLY A 10 3.16 9.19 -13.66
C GLY A 10 1.78 9.77 -13.32
N ALA A 11 0.72 9.19 -13.94
CA ALA A 11 -0.68 9.57 -13.75
C ALA A 11 -1.50 8.51 -12.98
N GLY A 12 -0.86 7.70 -12.15
CA GLY A 12 -1.53 6.86 -11.16
C GLY A 12 -2.14 7.71 -10.03
N PRO A 13 -2.71 7.08 -8.96
CA PRO A 13 -3.36 7.80 -7.86
C PRO A 13 -2.49 8.89 -7.23
N ALA A 14 -1.18 8.63 -7.02
CA ALA A 14 -0.23 9.60 -6.48
C ALA A 14 -0.12 10.84 -7.37
N GLY A 15 0.13 10.64 -8.67
CA GLY A 15 0.37 11.76 -9.59
C GLY A 15 -0.90 12.54 -9.92
N SER A 16 -2.01 11.86 -10.13
CA SER A 16 -3.30 12.50 -10.38
C SER A 16 -3.75 13.35 -9.17
N MET A 17 -3.63 12.82 -7.95
CA MET A 17 -3.93 13.59 -6.74
C MET A 17 -2.95 14.76 -6.54
N SER A 18 -1.66 14.56 -6.83
CA SER A 18 -0.68 15.65 -6.80
C SER A 18 -1.07 16.78 -7.74
N ALA A 19 -1.44 16.44 -8.99
CA ALA A 19 -1.85 17.42 -9.99
C ALA A 19 -3.13 18.17 -9.56
N ILE A 20 -4.12 17.46 -8.99
CA ILE A 20 -5.34 18.07 -8.44
C ILE A 20 -4.98 19.11 -7.38
N GLN A 21 -4.15 18.73 -6.41
CA GLN A 21 -3.82 19.62 -5.29
C GLN A 21 -2.96 20.81 -5.72
N LEU A 22 -1.97 20.59 -6.58
CA LEU A 22 -1.15 21.67 -7.14
C LEU A 22 -2.01 22.66 -7.92
N ARG A 23 -2.97 22.21 -8.71
CA ARG A 23 -3.92 23.07 -9.43
C ARG A 23 -4.86 23.84 -8.48
N ASN A 24 -5.26 23.25 -7.34
CA ASN A 24 -6.02 23.96 -6.31
C ASN A 24 -5.22 25.12 -5.71
N TYR A 25 -3.89 25.05 -5.69
CA TYR A 25 -2.99 26.14 -5.31
C TYR A 25 -2.68 27.12 -6.45
N GLY A 26 -3.25 26.95 -7.64
CA GLY A 26 -3.05 27.84 -8.79
C GLY A 26 -1.75 27.60 -9.57
N LEU A 27 -0.97 26.55 -9.22
CA LEU A 27 0.30 26.24 -9.91
C LEU A 27 0.07 25.64 -11.29
N THR A 28 0.95 25.94 -12.24
CA THR A 28 0.93 25.29 -13.58
C THR A 28 1.53 23.89 -13.47
N VAL A 29 0.80 22.88 -14.00
CA VAL A 29 1.15 21.45 -13.84
C VAL A 29 1.13 20.71 -15.16
N LEU A 30 2.22 20.01 -15.46
CA LEU A 30 2.33 19.06 -16.55
C LEU A 30 2.48 17.64 -15.96
N VAL A 31 1.58 16.75 -16.34
CA VAL A 31 1.65 15.32 -15.98
C VAL A 31 2.14 14.53 -17.19
N LEU A 32 3.21 13.73 -17.00
CA LEU A 32 3.77 12.84 -18.01
C LEU A 32 3.48 11.39 -17.63
N GLU A 33 2.69 10.68 -18.44
CA GLU A 33 2.32 9.28 -18.23
C GLU A 33 2.88 8.40 -19.36
N GLU A 34 3.53 7.29 -18.98
CA GLU A 34 4.16 6.39 -19.98
C GLU A 34 3.17 5.59 -20.82
N HIS A 35 2.00 5.24 -20.28
CA HIS A 35 0.99 4.46 -20.95
C HIS A 35 0.09 5.35 -21.83
N SER A 36 -0.49 4.73 -22.87
CA SER A 36 -1.47 5.38 -23.74
C SER A 36 -2.88 5.48 -23.12
N ALA A 37 -3.12 4.82 -21.98
CA ALA A 37 -4.40 4.83 -21.30
C ALA A 37 -4.22 4.75 -19.78
N ILE A 38 -4.98 5.58 -19.03
CA ILE A 38 -4.98 5.61 -17.58
C ILE A 38 -5.56 4.32 -17.00
N GLY A 39 -4.95 3.81 -15.92
CA GLY A 39 -5.40 2.65 -15.17
C GLY A 39 -5.07 1.30 -15.82
N LYS A 40 -4.32 1.27 -16.90
CA LYS A 40 -3.88 0.05 -17.58
C LYS A 40 -2.35 0.02 -17.70
N PRO A 41 -1.73 -1.20 -17.50
CA PRO A 41 -2.34 -2.46 -17.10
C PRO A 41 -2.78 -2.45 -15.61
N LEU A 42 -3.82 -3.24 -15.27
CA LEU A 42 -4.32 -3.35 -13.91
C LEU A 42 -3.47 -4.35 -13.11
N HIS A 43 -2.88 -3.89 -12.01
CA HIS A 43 -2.02 -4.71 -11.12
C HIS A 43 -2.45 -4.71 -9.66
N CYS A 44 -3.63 -4.19 -9.33
CA CYS A 44 -4.07 -3.98 -7.95
C CYS A 44 -5.34 -4.76 -7.63
N SER A 45 -5.42 -5.27 -6.40
CA SER A 45 -6.63 -5.93 -5.90
C SER A 45 -7.84 -5.00 -5.70
N GLY A 46 -7.62 -3.69 -5.66
CA GLY A 46 -8.69 -2.70 -5.50
C GLY A 46 -9.37 -2.72 -4.13
N LEU A 47 -8.80 -3.37 -3.12
CA LEU A 47 -9.30 -3.33 -1.75
C LEU A 47 -8.77 -2.10 -1.04
N VAL A 48 -9.65 -1.20 -0.64
CA VAL A 48 -9.33 0.08 0.00
C VAL A 48 -10.22 0.31 1.23
N THR A 49 -9.85 1.23 2.10
CA THR A 49 -10.73 1.67 3.19
C THR A 49 -11.68 2.77 2.72
N PRO A 50 -12.81 3.01 3.40
CA PRO A 50 -13.69 4.16 3.12
C PRO A 50 -12.92 5.49 3.10
N ARG A 51 -11.94 5.69 3.98
CA ARG A 51 -11.06 6.87 4.00
C ARG A 51 -10.37 7.14 2.66
N THR A 52 -10.10 6.11 1.87
CA THR A 52 -9.48 6.29 0.55
C THR A 52 -10.39 7.04 -0.40
N LEU A 53 -11.70 6.74 -0.41
CA LEU A 53 -12.67 7.46 -1.22
C LEU A 53 -12.88 8.90 -0.69
N GLU A 54 -12.99 9.05 0.62
CA GLU A 54 -13.07 10.38 1.26
C GLU A 54 -11.85 11.23 0.89
N SER A 55 -10.64 10.65 0.99
CA SER A 55 -9.39 11.32 0.61
C SER A 55 -9.33 11.69 -0.88
N ALA A 56 -9.94 10.86 -1.74
CA ALA A 56 -10.06 11.11 -3.18
C ALA A 56 -11.16 12.14 -3.52
N GLY A 57 -12.01 12.53 -2.57
CA GLY A 57 -13.20 13.35 -2.83
C GLY A 57 -14.23 12.65 -3.71
N MET A 58 -14.38 11.34 -3.52
CA MET A 58 -15.22 10.48 -4.36
C MET A 58 -16.33 9.85 -3.54
N ASP A 59 -17.49 9.69 -4.16
CA ASP A 59 -18.60 8.93 -3.64
C ASP A 59 -18.45 7.41 -3.86
N HIS A 60 -19.48 6.63 -3.56
CA HIS A 60 -19.49 5.17 -3.68
C HIS A 60 -19.80 4.64 -5.09
N SER A 61 -19.87 5.50 -6.12
CA SER A 61 -20.26 5.10 -7.48
C SER A 61 -19.36 4.05 -8.15
N LEU A 62 -18.09 3.96 -7.70
CA LEU A 62 -17.12 2.98 -8.20
C LEU A 62 -16.90 1.80 -7.25
N VAL A 63 -17.70 1.67 -6.22
CA VAL A 63 -17.66 0.53 -5.28
C VAL A 63 -18.34 -0.67 -5.92
N LEU A 64 -17.60 -1.75 -6.06
CA LEU A 64 -18.10 -3.03 -6.56
C LEU A 64 -18.69 -3.88 -5.44
N ASN A 65 -18.07 -3.82 -4.25
CA ASN A 65 -18.50 -4.58 -3.08
C ASN A 65 -18.05 -3.94 -1.77
N GLU A 66 -18.79 -4.22 -0.69
CA GLU A 66 -18.46 -3.80 0.67
C GLU A 66 -18.00 -4.99 1.50
N ILE A 67 -16.87 -4.84 2.19
CA ILE A 67 -16.25 -5.87 3.00
C ILE A 67 -16.41 -5.53 4.48
N LYS A 68 -17.04 -6.45 5.21
CA LYS A 68 -17.30 -6.33 6.64
C LYS A 68 -16.31 -7.07 7.51
N GLY A 69 -15.52 -8.00 6.93
CA GLY A 69 -14.56 -8.75 7.72
C GLY A 69 -13.58 -9.61 6.93
N ALA A 70 -12.91 -10.50 7.65
CA ALA A 70 -11.89 -11.39 7.11
C ALA A 70 -11.94 -12.79 7.75
N GLU A 71 -11.71 -13.82 6.96
CA GLU A 71 -11.38 -15.18 7.39
C GLU A 71 -9.87 -15.38 7.21
N ILE A 72 -9.14 -15.65 8.30
CA ILE A 72 -7.68 -15.79 8.29
C ILE A 72 -7.32 -17.25 8.50
N PHE A 73 -6.66 -17.83 7.51
CA PHE A 73 -6.27 -19.24 7.45
C PHE A 73 -4.76 -19.40 7.68
N VAL A 74 -4.38 -20.39 8.49
CA VAL A 74 -3.00 -20.78 8.74
C VAL A 74 -2.96 -22.29 8.93
N GLY A 75 -2.41 -23.03 7.97
CA GLY A 75 -2.36 -24.49 8.04
C GLY A 75 -3.73 -25.11 8.32
N ASP A 76 -3.76 -26.12 9.21
CA ASP A 76 -4.96 -26.88 9.54
C ASP A 76 -5.73 -26.36 10.78
N VAL A 77 -5.32 -25.20 11.35
CA VAL A 77 -6.05 -24.67 12.52
C VAL A 77 -7.35 -23.99 12.10
N LYS A 78 -8.31 -23.96 13.02
CA LYS A 78 -9.58 -23.27 12.79
C LYS A 78 -9.33 -21.82 12.41
N PRO A 79 -9.92 -21.31 11.32
CA PRO A 79 -9.69 -19.95 10.87
C PRO A 79 -10.14 -18.91 11.93
N LEU A 80 -9.37 -17.84 12.04
CA LEU A 80 -9.79 -16.67 12.81
C LEU A 80 -10.74 -15.84 11.94
N VAL A 81 -12.01 -15.78 12.35
CA VAL A 81 -13.03 -14.98 11.68
C VAL A 81 -13.18 -13.65 12.41
N LEU A 82 -12.90 -12.57 11.72
CA LEU A 82 -13.07 -11.19 12.18
C LEU A 82 -14.13 -10.51 11.32
N GLY A 83 -15.04 -9.77 11.93
CA GLY A 83 -16.07 -9.03 11.19
C GLY A 83 -17.31 -8.75 12.04
N ASN A 84 -18.10 -7.80 11.60
CA ASN A 84 -19.43 -7.42 12.12
C ASN A 84 -20.24 -6.76 11.01
N GLU A 85 -21.31 -6.04 11.35
CA GLU A 85 -22.13 -5.33 10.37
C GLU A 85 -21.50 -4.05 9.79
N VAL A 86 -20.33 -3.63 10.33
CA VAL A 86 -19.66 -2.38 9.88
C VAL A 86 -18.77 -2.66 8.68
N THR A 87 -18.91 -1.88 7.62
CA THR A 87 -18.03 -1.92 6.47
C THR A 87 -16.60 -1.48 6.86
N ARG A 88 -15.63 -2.36 6.65
CA ARG A 88 -14.22 -2.17 6.98
C ARG A 88 -13.36 -1.84 5.77
N ALA A 89 -13.75 -2.34 4.62
CA ALA A 89 -13.07 -2.05 3.35
C ALA A 89 -14.07 -2.03 2.20
N LEU A 90 -13.66 -1.45 1.10
CA LEU A 90 -14.40 -1.34 -0.14
C LEU A 90 -13.59 -1.99 -1.26
N VAL A 91 -14.26 -2.71 -2.12
CA VAL A 91 -13.66 -3.21 -3.36
C VAL A 91 -14.06 -2.26 -4.47
N ILE A 92 -13.08 -1.67 -5.14
CA ILE A 92 -13.33 -0.65 -6.16
C ILE A 92 -12.91 -1.08 -7.56
N ASP A 93 -13.56 -0.49 -8.56
CA ASP A 93 -13.04 -0.51 -9.94
C ASP A 93 -11.81 0.42 -10.04
N ARG A 94 -10.61 -0.18 -10.03
CA ARG A 94 -9.36 0.56 -10.05
C ARG A 94 -9.11 1.31 -11.34
N VAL A 95 -9.55 0.77 -12.47
CA VAL A 95 -9.38 1.47 -13.75
C VAL A 95 -10.25 2.72 -13.79
N ALA A 96 -11.50 2.60 -13.36
CA ALA A 96 -12.41 3.72 -13.26
C ALA A 96 -11.96 4.76 -12.22
N PHE A 97 -11.43 4.30 -11.06
CA PHE A 97 -10.87 5.17 -10.03
C PHE A 97 -9.69 6.00 -10.52
N ASP A 98 -8.72 5.37 -11.19
CA ASP A 98 -7.54 6.05 -11.70
C ASP A 98 -7.93 7.07 -12.79
N LYS A 99 -8.87 6.69 -13.70
CA LYS A 99 -9.43 7.61 -14.71
C LYS A 99 -10.17 8.79 -14.09
N TYR A 100 -10.95 8.55 -13.04
CA TYR A 100 -11.64 9.63 -12.34
C TYR A 100 -10.65 10.67 -11.80
N LEU A 101 -9.62 10.25 -11.08
CA LEU A 101 -8.61 11.16 -10.54
C LEU A 101 -7.87 11.93 -11.65
N ALA A 102 -7.45 11.24 -12.72
CA ALA A 102 -6.79 11.88 -13.86
C ALA A 102 -7.70 12.92 -14.53
N ASN A 103 -8.98 12.59 -14.73
CA ASN A 103 -9.96 13.51 -15.29
C ASN A 103 -10.18 14.73 -14.37
N GLN A 104 -10.26 14.54 -13.06
CA GLN A 104 -10.35 15.66 -12.11
C GLN A 104 -9.12 16.59 -12.18
N ALA A 105 -7.92 16.03 -12.37
CA ALA A 105 -6.72 16.84 -12.57
C ALA A 105 -6.81 17.69 -13.84
N VAL A 106 -7.26 17.11 -14.96
CA VAL A 106 -7.45 17.81 -16.23
C VAL A 106 -8.54 18.88 -16.11
N LEU A 107 -9.68 18.57 -15.50
CA LEU A 107 -10.78 19.53 -15.26
C LEU A 107 -10.32 20.74 -14.43
N LYS A 108 -9.35 20.55 -13.53
CA LYS A 108 -8.72 21.66 -12.78
C LYS A 108 -7.62 22.38 -13.57
N GLY A 109 -7.37 22.00 -14.83
CA GLY A 109 -6.44 22.66 -15.71
C GLY A 109 -5.01 22.10 -15.69
N ALA A 110 -4.78 20.88 -15.17
CA ALA A 110 -3.50 20.19 -15.37
C ALA A 110 -3.39 19.72 -16.84
N GLN A 111 -2.23 19.88 -17.45
CA GLN A 111 -1.93 19.30 -18.74
C GLN A 111 -1.51 17.84 -18.53
N LEU A 112 -2.19 16.89 -19.22
CA LEU A 112 -1.89 15.46 -19.15
C LEU A 112 -1.40 14.96 -20.52
N ASN A 113 -0.16 14.50 -20.58
CA ASN A 113 0.47 13.92 -21.76
C ASN A 113 0.61 12.41 -21.60
N LEU A 114 -0.25 11.63 -22.26
CA LEU A 114 -0.17 10.17 -22.33
C LEU A 114 0.90 9.71 -23.32
N GLY A 115 1.42 8.50 -23.14
CA GLY A 115 2.46 7.92 -23.99
C GLY A 115 3.82 8.63 -23.85
N HIS A 116 4.05 9.37 -22.78
CA HIS A 116 5.29 10.13 -22.55
C HIS A 116 6.12 9.50 -21.43
N ARG A 117 6.90 8.48 -21.79
CA ARG A 117 7.81 7.80 -20.84
C ARG A 117 9.03 8.66 -20.56
N VAL A 118 9.23 9.02 -19.29
CA VAL A 118 10.44 9.72 -18.83
C VAL A 118 11.63 8.77 -18.88
N THR A 119 12.70 9.20 -19.57
CA THR A 119 13.91 8.41 -19.78
C THR A 119 15.13 9.01 -19.10
N HIS A 120 15.21 10.35 -19.01
CA HIS A 120 16.34 11.05 -18.43
C HIS A 120 15.88 12.32 -17.69
N ILE A 121 16.60 12.69 -16.64
CA ILE A 121 16.33 13.85 -15.78
C ILE A 121 17.65 14.56 -15.50
N GLU A 122 17.66 15.86 -15.64
CA GLU A 122 18.82 16.73 -15.37
C GLU A 122 18.40 17.91 -14.50
N ASN A 123 19.31 18.36 -13.65
CA ASN A 123 19.16 19.61 -12.91
C ASN A 123 20.14 20.66 -13.44
N THR A 124 19.63 21.84 -13.80
CA THR A 124 20.47 22.95 -14.21
C THR A 124 21.10 23.65 -13.00
N PRO A 125 22.23 24.38 -13.19
CA PRO A 125 22.79 25.21 -12.13
C PRO A 125 21.84 26.26 -11.59
N SER A 126 20.89 26.74 -12.42
CA SER A 126 19.85 27.70 -12.04
C SER A 126 18.74 27.09 -11.16
N GLY A 127 18.73 25.76 -10.97
CA GLY A 127 17.74 25.08 -10.16
C GLY A 127 16.48 24.63 -10.92
N THR A 128 16.48 24.74 -12.24
CA THR A 128 15.43 24.20 -13.11
C THR A 128 15.68 22.70 -13.35
N THR A 129 14.64 21.88 -13.31
CA THR A 129 14.71 20.47 -13.72
C THR A 129 14.33 20.33 -15.17
N ILE A 130 15.14 19.61 -15.94
CA ILE A 130 14.91 19.22 -17.33
C ILE A 130 14.52 17.74 -17.35
N VAL A 131 13.41 17.44 -18.01
CA VAL A 131 12.87 16.08 -18.12
C VAL A 131 12.75 15.69 -19.60
N HIS A 132 13.39 14.57 -19.96
CA HIS A 132 13.31 14.02 -21.31
C HIS A 132 12.30 12.88 -21.37
N ALA A 133 11.32 13.00 -22.27
CA ALA A 133 10.30 11.98 -22.50
C ALA A 133 9.97 11.89 -23.99
N ASN A 134 10.11 10.70 -24.57
CA ASN A 134 9.79 10.42 -26.00
C ASN A 134 10.34 11.47 -26.97
N GLN A 135 11.64 11.75 -26.95
CA GLN A 135 12.33 12.73 -27.79
C GLN A 135 11.88 14.19 -27.58
N LYS A 136 11.02 14.46 -26.61
CA LYS A 136 10.63 15.81 -26.19
C LYS A 136 11.32 16.18 -24.89
N THR A 137 11.54 17.46 -24.71
CA THR A 137 12.17 18.02 -23.52
C THR A 137 11.22 19.01 -22.86
N PHE A 138 11.06 18.87 -21.57
CA PHE A 138 10.21 19.71 -20.73
C PHE A 138 11.04 20.28 -19.58
N SER A 139 10.63 21.44 -19.05
CA SER A 139 11.32 22.05 -17.92
C SER A 139 10.34 22.48 -16.83
N SER A 140 10.77 22.39 -15.57
CA SER A 140 9.99 22.86 -14.44
C SER A 140 10.88 23.33 -13.29
N ARG A 141 10.28 24.09 -12.40
CA ARG A 141 10.92 24.50 -11.14
C ARG A 141 10.95 23.36 -10.12
N ILE A 142 9.93 22.50 -10.12
CA ILE A 142 9.79 21.37 -9.22
C ILE A 142 9.44 20.10 -10.01
N LEU A 143 9.96 18.96 -9.56
CA LEU A 143 9.68 17.63 -10.10
C LEU A 143 9.03 16.74 -9.04
N PHE A 144 7.89 16.14 -9.37
CA PHE A 144 7.24 15.11 -8.55
C PHE A 144 7.41 13.73 -9.18
N GLY A 145 8.06 12.82 -8.48
CA GLY A 145 8.16 11.41 -8.83
C GLY A 145 6.98 10.62 -8.29
N CYS A 146 6.03 10.31 -9.17
CA CYS A 146 4.83 9.50 -8.92
C CYS A 146 4.80 8.28 -9.86
N ASP A 147 5.96 7.86 -10.36
CA ASP A 147 6.20 6.93 -11.45
C ASP A 147 6.38 5.47 -10.96
N GLY A 148 5.76 5.15 -9.84
CA GLY A 148 5.60 3.78 -9.36
C GLY A 148 6.89 3.12 -8.88
N TRP A 149 6.86 1.79 -8.79
CA TRP A 149 7.97 1.03 -8.20
C TRP A 149 9.27 1.07 -9.01
N ARG A 150 9.19 1.33 -10.33
CA ARG A 150 10.36 1.49 -11.25
C ARG A 150 10.81 2.94 -11.41
N SER A 151 10.47 3.80 -10.46
CA SER A 151 10.66 5.24 -10.55
C SER A 151 12.04 5.67 -11.05
N LYS A 152 12.04 6.42 -12.14
CA LYS A 152 13.21 7.12 -12.66
C LYS A 152 13.60 8.30 -11.78
N VAL A 153 12.60 8.99 -11.23
CA VAL A 153 12.84 10.11 -10.30
C VAL A 153 13.51 9.60 -9.02
N SER A 154 13.05 8.46 -8.47
CA SER A 154 13.68 7.82 -7.31
C SER A 154 15.15 7.44 -7.57
N THR A 155 15.42 6.89 -8.75
CA THR A 155 16.80 6.57 -9.17
C THR A 155 17.66 7.83 -9.34
N HIS A 156 17.09 8.90 -9.90
CA HIS A 156 17.76 10.21 -10.03
C HIS A 156 18.14 10.79 -8.67
N LEU A 157 17.33 10.56 -7.62
CA LEU A 157 17.64 10.95 -6.24
C LEU A 157 18.63 10.00 -5.53
N GLY A 158 19.17 8.98 -6.22
CA GLY A 158 20.16 8.05 -5.68
C GLY A 158 19.57 6.85 -4.93
N ASN A 159 18.27 6.64 -4.94
CA ASN A 159 17.68 5.46 -4.32
C ASN A 159 17.87 4.22 -5.19
N THR A 160 18.51 3.19 -4.64
CA THR A 160 18.88 1.97 -5.37
C THR A 160 18.23 0.71 -4.83
N LYS A 161 17.76 0.74 -3.58
CA LYS A 161 17.21 -0.45 -2.91
C LYS A 161 15.74 -0.25 -2.57
N LYS A 162 14.93 -1.30 -2.80
CA LYS A 162 13.53 -1.38 -2.41
C LYS A 162 13.24 -2.76 -1.83
N ASP A 163 12.43 -2.81 -0.77
CA ASP A 163 11.85 -4.06 -0.29
C ASP A 163 10.62 -4.36 -1.15
N LEU A 164 10.71 -5.36 -1.99
CA LEU A 164 9.69 -5.69 -2.98
C LEU A 164 8.94 -6.96 -2.62
N ILE A 165 7.62 -6.90 -2.66
CA ILE A 165 6.77 -8.07 -2.71
C ILE A 165 6.41 -8.34 -4.17
N TRP A 166 6.72 -9.53 -4.63
CA TRP A 166 6.32 -10.01 -5.94
C TRP A 166 4.95 -10.66 -5.84
N CYS A 167 3.95 -10.04 -6.47
CA CYS A 167 2.56 -10.48 -6.46
C CYS A 167 2.19 -11.13 -7.78
N PHE A 168 1.33 -12.15 -7.69
CA PHE A 168 0.69 -12.80 -8.84
C PHE A 168 -0.73 -13.19 -8.46
N GLY A 169 -1.66 -13.05 -9.39
CA GLY A 169 -3.06 -13.40 -9.19
C GLY A 169 -3.91 -12.98 -10.36
N GLY A 170 -5.21 -12.82 -10.13
CA GLY A 170 -6.14 -12.43 -11.18
C GLY A 170 -7.58 -12.37 -10.71
N GLU A 171 -8.48 -12.27 -11.67
CA GLU A 171 -9.92 -12.40 -11.45
C GLU A 171 -10.40 -13.79 -11.88
N GLY A 172 -11.41 -14.29 -11.21
CA GLY A 172 -12.03 -15.55 -11.53
C GLY A 172 -13.47 -15.63 -11.01
N ILE A 173 -14.17 -16.69 -11.42
CA ILE A 173 -15.51 -17.04 -10.98
C ILE A 173 -15.38 -18.27 -10.11
N VAL A 174 -16.02 -18.29 -8.93
CA VAL A 174 -16.07 -19.43 -8.00
C VAL A 174 -17.51 -19.76 -7.65
N SER A 175 -17.76 -21.02 -7.27
CA SER A 175 -19.12 -21.47 -6.90
C SER A 175 -19.56 -20.92 -5.55
N ASN A 176 -18.62 -20.74 -4.61
CA ASN A 176 -18.95 -20.37 -3.23
C ASN A 176 -17.85 -19.51 -2.59
N HIS A 177 -18.21 -18.28 -2.27
CA HIS A 177 -17.37 -17.35 -1.51
C HIS A 177 -18.23 -16.46 -0.63
N PRO A 178 -17.86 -16.19 0.63
CA PRO A 178 -18.58 -15.20 1.45
C PRO A 178 -18.63 -13.85 0.74
N LYS A 179 -19.81 -13.27 0.66
CA LYS A 179 -20.07 -12.05 -0.11
C LYS A 179 -19.33 -10.83 0.43
N ASP A 180 -19.21 -10.72 1.76
CA ASP A 180 -18.72 -9.54 2.49
C ASP A 180 -17.48 -9.82 3.34
N MET A 181 -16.80 -10.95 3.08
CA MET A 181 -15.58 -11.35 3.78
C MET A 181 -14.44 -11.57 2.81
N VAL A 182 -13.25 -11.04 3.12
CA VAL A 182 -12.02 -11.46 2.44
C VAL A 182 -11.48 -12.73 3.08
N ARG A 183 -10.75 -13.54 2.32
CA ARG A 183 -9.94 -14.64 2.87
C ARG A 183 -8.47 -14.27 2.78
N VAL A 184 -7.75 -14.53 3.86
CA VAL A 184 -6.31 -14.29 3.96
C VAL A 184 -5.61 -15.60 4.34
N TYR A 185 -4.58 -15.98 3.60
CA TYR A 185 -3.84 -17.21 3.77
C TYR A 185 -2.39 -16.88 4.19
N LEU A 186 -2.02 -17.23 5.42
CA LEU A 186 -0.74 -16.83 6.03
C LEU A 186 0.30 -17.96 6.06
N ASP A 187 0.04 -19.05 5.37
CA ASP A 187 0.92 -20.21 5.34
C ASP A 187 2.24 -19.89 4.63
N ALA A 188 3.37 -20.20 5.29
CA ALA A 188 4.71 -19.98 4.74
C ALA A 188 5.00 -20.78 3.46
N GLU A 189 4.34 -21.91 3.29
CA GLU A 189 4.50 -22.73 2.10
C GLU A 189 3.77 -22.19 0.87
N ILE A 190 2.71 -21.39 1.08
CA ILE A 190 1.93 -20.76 0.02
C ILE A 190 2.48 -19.37 -0.27
N ALA A 191 2.73 -18.57 0.76
CA ALA A 191 3.11 -17.18 0.64
C ALA A 191 4.24 -16.84 1.63
N PRO A 192 5.48 -17.28 1.38
CA PRO A 192 6.60 -17.05 2.28
C PRO A 192 6.88 -15.56 2.47
N ASN A 193 6.95 -15.14 3.75
CA ASN A 193 7.14 -13.76 4.20
C ASN A 193 6.04 -12.78 3.76
N TRP A 194 4.89 -13.33 3.35
CA TRP A 194 3.72 -12.56 2.93
C TRP A 194 2.44 -13.38 3.14
N PHE A 195 1.42 -13.12 2.32
CA PHE A 195 0.13 -13.80 2.40
C PHE A 195 -0.51 -13.99 1.02
N GLY A 196 -1.45 -14.93 0.94
CA GLY A 196 -2.41 -15.05 -0.14
C GLY A 196 -3.73 -14.39 0.23
N TRP A 197 -4.56 -14.08 -0.77
CA TRP A 197 -5.86 -13.45 -0.54
C TRP A 197 -6.91 -13.89 -1.55
N THR A 198 -8.17 -13.83 -1.12
CA THR A 198 -9.34 -13.88 -1.99
C THR A 198 -10.28 -12.75 -1.60
N ILE A 199 -10.68 -11.92 -2.56
CA ILE A 199 -11.49 -10.73 -2.35
C ILE A 199 -12.72 -10.82 -3.24
N PRO A 200 -13.95 -10.88 -2.71
CA PRO A 200 -15.16 -10.94 -3.51
C PRO A 200 -15.46 -9.61 -4.20
N LEU A 201 -15.68 -9.64 -5.51
CA LEU A 201 -16.16 -8.51 -6.29
C LEU A 201 -17.69 -8.43 -6.28
N ASP A 202 -18.32 -9.61 -6.25
CA ASP A 202 -19.76 -9.82 -6.14
C ASP A 202 -20.06 -11.25 -5.67
N ASN A 203 -21.25 -11.75 -5.91
CA ASN A 203 -21.68 -13.09 -5.46
C ASN A 203 -20.93 -14.26 -6.13
N LYS A 204 -20.22 -14.03 -7.25
CA LYS A 204 -19.56 -15.07 -8.04
C LYS A 204 -18.11 -14.73 -8.41
N ARG A 205 -17.83 -13.46 -8.66
CA ARG A 205 -16.49 -13.03 -9.08
C ARG A 205 -15.63 -12.71 -7.88
N VAL A 206 -14.38 -13.12 -7.97
CA VAL A 206 -13.37 -12.90 -6.93
C VAL A 206 -12.05 -12.44 -7.56
N ARG A 207 -11.28 -11.65 -6.81
CA ARG A 207 -9.85 -11.44 -7.04
C ARG A 207 -9.08 -12.36 -6.14
N ILE A 208 -8.20 -13.17 -6.73
CA ILE A 208 -7.36 -14.13 -6.03
C ILE A 208 -5.92 -13.75 -6.28
N GLY A 209 -5.08 -13.82 -5.27
CA GLY A 209 -3.67 -13.56 -5.45
C GLY A 209 -2.81 -14.05 -4.30
N ILE A 210 -1.53 -14.05 -4.58
CA ILE A 210 -0.49 -14.28 -3.58
C ILE A 210 0.61 -13.25 -3.72
N GLY A 211 1.35 -13.03 -2.64
CA GLY A 211 2.61 -12.30 -2.67
C GLY A 211 3.72 -13.10 -2.00
N THR A 212 4.95 -12.78 -2.35
CA THR A 212 6.15 -13.31 -1.71
C THR A 212 7.28 -12.30 -1.82
N THR A 213 8.27 -12.37 -0.94
CA THR A 213 9.48 -11.54 -1.08
C THR A 213 10.20 -11.84 -2.38
N PHE A 214 10.63 -10.78 -3.08
CA PHE A 214 11.39 -10.90 -4.32
C PHE A 214 12.81 -11.44 -4.05
N GLY A 215 13.32 -12.29 -4.95
CA GLY A 215 14.72 -12.73 -4.94
C GLY A 215 14.95 -14.23 -4.76
N SER A 216 13.92 -15.07 -4.59
CA SER A 216 14.07 -16.52 -4.57
C SER A 216 13.62 -17.14 -5.91
N PRO A 217 14.52 -17.70 -6.75
CA PRO A 217 14.16 -18.32 -8.03
C PRO A 217 13.17 -19.50 -7.88
N GLU A 218 13.25 -20.22 -6.76
CA GLU A 218 12.40 -21.39 -6.47
C GLU A 218 10.98 -21.00 -6.03
N ARG A 219 10.76 -19.73 -5.69
CA ARG A 219 9.51 -19.21 -5.15
C ARG A 219 8.79 -18.29 -6.14
N LYS A 220 8.70 -18.71 -7.41
CA LYS A 220 7.94 -17.96 -8.41
C LYS A 220 6.47 -17.86 -7.98
N PRO A 221 5.87 -16.65 -7.95
CA PRO A 221 4.50 -16.47 -7.49
C PRO A 221 3.47 -17.35 -8.20
N ILE A 222 3.66 -17.67 -9.48
CA ILE A 222 2.77 -18.58 -10.21
C ILE A 222 2.73 -20.00 -9.60
N HIS A 223 3.87 -20.53 -9.13
CA HIS A 223 3.91 -21.85 -8.48
C HIS A 223 3.22 -21.82 -7.12
N LEU A 224 3.44 -20.72 -6.36
CA LEU A 224 2.81 -20.50 -5.07
C LEU A 224 1.29 -20.30 -5.22
N PHE A 225 0.86 -19.60 -6.26
CA PHE A 225 -0.55 -19.42 -6.61
C PHE A 225 -1.21 -20.79 -6.88
N ASN A 226 -0.59 -21.63 -7.69
CA ASN A 226 -1.09 -22.99 -7.95
C ASN A 226 -1.11 -23.86 -6.68
N LYS A 227 -0.15 -23.64 -5.76
CA LYS A 227 -0.13 -24.33 -4.46
C LYS A 227 -1.29 -23.88 -3.58
N LEU A 228 -1.60 -22.59 -3.53
CA LEU A 228 -2.78 -22.04 -2.84
C LEU A 228 -4.07 -22.74 -3.31
N LEU A 229 -4.28 -22.81 -4.62
CA LEU A 229 -5.48 -23.44 -5.20
C LEU A 229 -5.61 -24.93 -4.82
N LYS A 230 -4.48 -25.64 -4.79
CA LYS A 230 -4.44 -27.06 -4.42
C LYS A 230 -4.65 -27.31 -2.92
N GLN A 231 -4.15 -26.41 -2.07
CA GLN A 231 -4.22 -26.58 -0.61
C GLN A 231 -5.62 -26.27 -0.05
N TYR A 232 -6.39 -25.41 -0.73
CA TYR A 232 -7.75 -25.03 -0.32
C TYR A 232 -8.80 -25.33 -1.42
N PRO A 233 -8.94 -26.60 -1.85
CA PRO A 233 -9.76 -26.96 -3.02
C PRO A 233 -11.24 -26.57 -2.84
N THR A 234 -11.77 -26.64 -1.63
CA THR A 234 -13.16 -26.22 -1.33
C THR A 234 -13.41 -24.73 -1.45
N HIS A 235 -12.36 -23.90 -1.29
CA HIS A 235 -12.45 -22.45 -1.46
C HIS A 235 -12.47 -22.04 -2.93
N PHE A 236 -11.96 -22.90 -3.80
CA PHE A 236 -11.79 -22.67 -5.23
C PHE A 236 -12.61 -23.68 -6.09
N GLU A 237 -13.64 -24.27 -5.51
CA GLU A 237 -14.54 -25.16 -6.24
C GLU A 237 -15.19 -24.43 -7.42
N GLY A 238 -15.13 -25.06 -8.60
CA GLY A 238 -15.64 -24.47 -9.85
C GLY A 238 -14.88 -23.24 -10.35
N LEU A 239 -13.67 -22.99 -9.84
CA LEU A 239 -12.88 -21.81 -10.24
C LEU A 239 -12.60 -21.79 -11.74
N THR A 240 -13.05 -20.73 -12.39
CA THR A 240 -12.67 -20.36 -13.75
C THR A 240 -11.92 -19.03 -13.72
N ILE A 241 -10.63 -19.04 -14.06
CA ILE A 241 -9.82 -17.81 -14.15
C ILE A 241 -10.21 -17.04 -15.40
N THR A 242 -10.55 -15.76 -15.25
CA THR A 242 -10.95 -14.86 -16.33
C THR A 242 -9.82 -13.92 -16.76
N SER A 243 -8.92 -13.58 -15.85
CA SER A 243 -7.73 -12.79 -16.15
C SER A 243 -6.61 -13.10 -15.16
N LEU A 244 -5.37 -12.92 -15.59
CA LEU A 244 -4.18 -13.02 -14.76
C LEU A 244 -3.37 -11.74 -14.85
N SER A 245 -2.77 -11.35 -13.75
CA SER A 245 -1.86 -10.21 -13.65
C SER A 245 -0.79 -10.47 -12.60
N GLY A 246 0.29 -9.71 -12.67
CA GLY A 246 1.34 -9.73 -11.66
C GLY A 246 1.99 -8.36 -11.55
N GLY A 247 2.65 -8.13 -10.44
CA GLY A 247 3.28 -6.84 -10.19
C GLY A 247 4.16 -6.88 -8.95
N PHE A 248 4.69 -5.72 -8.63
CA PHE A 248 5.52 -5.54 -7.45
C PHE A 248 4.94 -4.47 -6.54
N ILE A 249 5.01 -4.70 -5.25
CA ILE A 249 4.65 -3.74 -4.21
C ILE A 249 5.96 -3.31 -3.53
N PRO A 250 6.38 -2.06 -3.67
CA PRO A 250 7.52 -1.53 -2.93
C PRO A 250 7.05 -1.16 -1.52
N LEU A 251 7.33 -2.03 -0.56
CA LEU A 251 7.01 -1.77 0.84
C LEU A 251 7.83 -0.62 1.38
N TYR A 252 7.30 0.04 2.41
CA TYR A 252 7.99 1.15 3.05
C TYR A 252 9.42 0.77 3.43
N THR A 253 10.34 1.52 2.90
CA THR A 253 11.77 1.46 3.17
C THR A 253 12.26 2.91 3.29
N PRO A 254 13.03 3.26 4.33
CA PRO A 254 13.61 4.60 4.42
C PRO A 254 14.39 4.95 3.16
N GLN A 255 14.06 6.08 2.55
CA GLN A 255 14.64 6.58 1.29
C GLN A 255 14.81 8.08 1.34
N VAL A 256 15.61 8.60 0.41
CA VAL A 256 15.62 10.03 0.09
C VAL A 256 14.35 10.33 -0.68
N ILE A 257 13.37 10.96 -0.04
CA ILE A 257 12.06 11.27 -0.65
C ILE A 257 11.92 12.74 -1.04
N GLU A 258 12.90 13.56 -0.69
CA GLU A 258 12.99 14.96 -1.10
C GLU A 258 14.41 15.33 -1.44
N SER A 259 14.55 16.24 -2.37
CA SER A 259 15.78 16.96 -2.69
C SER A 259 15.46 18.44 -2.83
N ARG A 260 16.44 19.23 -3.26
CA ARG A 260 16.28 20.67 -3.44
C ARG A 260 15.01 21.06 -4.22
N ASN A 261 14.70 20.34 -5.30
CA ASN A 261 13.60 20.65 -6.21
C ASN A 261 12.79 19.42 -6.67
N SER A 262 12.95 18.29 -5.99
CA SER A 262 12.23 17.05 -6.37
C SER A 262 11.65 16.36 -5.14
N LEU A 263 10.43 15.81 -5.28
CA LEU A 263 9.74 15.01 -4.26
C LEU A 263 9.34 13.65 -4.82
N LEU A 264 9.33 12.63 -3.95
CA LEU A 264 8.80 11.30 -4.27
C LEU A 264 7.49 11.05 -3.52
N ILE A 265 6.52 10.45 -4.20
CA ILE A 265 5.18 10.18 -3.66
C ILE A 265 4.73 8.77 -4.05
N GLY A 266 4.02 8.09 -3.15
CA GLY A 266 3.48 6.75 -3.39
C GLY A 266 4.56 5.70 -3.57
N ASP A 267 4.40 4.79 -4.52
CA ASP A 267 5.32 3.68 -4.78
C ASP A 267 6.73 4.13 -5.19
N ALA A 268 6.86 5.30 -5.80
CA ALA A 268 8.16 5.91 -6.08
C ALA A 268 8.95 6.18 -4.80
N ALA A 269 8.27 6.54 -3.72
CA ALA A 269 8.81 6.74 -2.38
C ALA A 269 8.77 5.47 -1.50
N SER A 270 8.35 4.32 -2.04
CA SER A 270 8.10 3.08 -1.28
C SER A 270 7.11 3.28 -0.11
N HIS A 271 6.05 4.05 -0.32
CA HIS A 271 5.06 4.37 0.72
C HIS A 271 3.92 3.34 0.85
N ALA A 272 4.08 2.12 0.27
CA ALA A 272 3.14 1.04 0.54
C ALA A 272 3.26 0.53 1.98
N LYS A 273 2.12 0.24 2.60
CA LYS A 273 2.04 -0.26 3.99
C LYS A 273 2.70 -1.63 4.12
N PRO A 274 3.67 -1.81 5.02
CA PRO A 274 4.41 -3.07 5.15
C PRO A 274 3.56 -4.26 5.60
N THR A 275 2.42 -4.01 6.24
CA THR A 275 1.52 -5.05 6.78
C THR A 275 0.51 -5.57 5.79
N SER A 276 0.06 -4.74 4.83
CA SER A 276 -1.04 -5.08 3.91
C SER A 276 -0.70 -4.87 2.43
N GLY A 277 0.41 -4.19 2.11
CA GLY A 277 0.75 -3.80 0.74
C GLY A 277 -0.12 -2.69 0.17
N GLY A 278 -1.11 -2.18 0.91
CA GLY A 278 -1.96 -1.08 0.46
C GLY A 278 -1.22 0.23 0.35
N GLY A 279 -1.20 0.85 -0.84
CA GLY A 279 -0.46 2.08 -1.11
C GLY A 279 -1.32 3.26 -1.58
N ILE A 280 -2.62 3.04 -1.89
CA ILE A 280 -3.44 4.10 -2.48
C ILE A 280 -3.70 5.24 -1.48
N TYR A 281 -4.19 4.91 -0.28
CA TYR A 281 -4.47 5.91 0.75
C TYR A 281 -3.20 6.71 1.11
N THR A 282 -2.09 6.03 1.34
CA THR A 282 -0.80 6.68 1.65
C THR A 282 -0.30 7.55 0.49
N ALA A 283 -0.54 7.15 -0.77
CA ALA A 283 -0.21 7.94 -1.94
C ALA A 283 -1.04 9.22 -2.05
N LEU A 284 -2.36 9.13 -1.78
CA LEU A 284 -3.24 10.32 -1.80
C LEU A 284 -2.83 11.33 -0.72
N GLU A 285 -2.59 10.88 0.50
CA GLU A 285 -2.18 11.77 1.61
C GLU A 285 -0.76 12.32 1.41
N GLY A 286 0.15 11.51 0.87
CA GLY A 286 1.49 11.96 0.46
C GLY A 286 1.43 13.04 -0.61
N ALA A 287 0.54 12.90 -1.59
CA ALA A 287 0.32 13.87 -2.66
C ALA A 287 -0.17 15.23 -2.12
N LYS A 288 -1.12 15.22 -1.17
CA LYS A 288 -1.62 16.43 -0.51
C LYS A 288 -0.49 17.16 0.24
N THR A 289 0.29 16.40 1.02
CA THR A 289 1.43 16.93 1.78
C THR A 289 2.49 17.51 0.85
N ALA A 290 2.84 16.80 -0.24
CA ALA A 290 3.82 17.23 -1.23
C ALA A 290 3.38 18.50 -1.95
N ALA A 291 2.11 18.57 -2.38
CA ALA A 291 1.57 19.75 -3.07
C ALA A 291 1.57 21.00 -2.17
N HIS A 292 1.22 20.82 -0.89
CA HIS A 292 1.29 21.92 0.08
C HIS A 292 2.74 22.42 0.28
N THR A 293 3.69 21.50 0.40
CA THR A 293 5.14 21.82 0.51
C THR A 293 5.62 22.58 -0.73
N ALA A 294 5.26 22.13 -1.93
CA ALA A 294 5.63 22.79 -3.17
C ALA A 294 5.05 24.21 -3.27
N TYR A 295 3.77 24.37 -2.90
CA TYR A 295 3.14 25.69 -2.85
C TYR A 295 3.85 26.65 -1.90
N GLN A 296 4.16 26.20 -0.67
CA GLN A 296 4.88 27.03 0.30
C GLN A 296 6.28 27.43 -0.23
N ALA A 297 7.00 26.47 -0.81
CA ALA A 297 8.33 26.73 -1.37
C ALA A 297 8.29 27.73 -2.53
N LEU A 298 7.29 27.65 -3.41
CA LEU A 298 7.14 28.56 -4.55
C LEU A 298 6.63 29.95 -4.12
N SER A 299 5.80 30.03 -3.09
CA SER A 299 5.26 31.29 -2.58
C SER A 299 6.27 32.11 -1.77
N SER A 300 7.28 31.47 -1.17
CA SER A 300 8.28 32.12 -0.32
C SER A 300 9.49 32.68 -1.10
N ILE A 301 9.59 32.40 -2.41
CA ILE A 301 10.75 32.80 -3.22
C ILE A 301 10.50 34.15 -3.90
N GLN A 302 11.30 35.17 -3.53
CA GLN A 302 11.35 36.42 -4.27
C GLN A 302 12.31 36.35 -5.48
N ALA A 303 13.40 35.61 -5.39
CA ALA A 303 14.30 35.23 -6.49
C ALA A 303 15.27 34.13 -6.05
N GLY A 304 15.43 33.07 -6.86
CA GLY A 304 16.41 32.01 -6.61
C GLY A 304 15.85 30.59 -6.78
N PRO A 305 16.71 29.56 -6.61
CA PRO A 305 16.31 28.17 -6.73
C PRO A 305 15.33 27.76 -5.63
N VAL A 306 14.32 26.97 -5.99
CA VAL A 306 13.37 26.34 -5.04
C VAL A 306 14.12 25.44 -4.06
N GLN A 307 13.69 25.43 -2.81
CA GLN A 307 14.19 24.48 -1.81
C GLN A 307 13.02 23.77 -1.12
N LEU A 308 12.94 22.47 -1.36
CA LEU A 308 11.98 21.57 -0.74
C LEU A 308 12.69 20.85 0.42
N ASN A 309 12.45 21.29 1.65
CA ASN A 309 13.14 20.76 2.85
C ASN A 309 12.19 20.50 4.03
N SER A 310 10.89 20.45 3.77
CA SER A 310 9.86 20.24 4.82
C SER A 310 8.94 19.04 4.56
N TYR A 311 8.95 18.48 3.36
CA TYR A 311 8.08 17.37 3.00
C TYR A 311 8.35 16.11 3.84
N HIS A 312 9.62 15.70 3.95
CA HIS A 312 10.00 14.54 4.76
C HIS A 312 9.54 14.71 6.21
N SER A 313 9.77 15.88 6.80
CA SER A 313 9.35 16.17 8.18
C SER A 313 7.83 16.15 8.34
N ALA A 314 7.08 16.76 7.41
CA ALA A 314 5.62 16.78 7.44
C ALA A 314 5.03 15.37 7.27
N TRP A 315 5.54 14.60 6.30
CA TRP A 315 5.17 13.21 6.07
C TRP A 315 5.46 12.32 7.28
N SER A 316 6.65 12.44 7.88
CA SER A 316 7.07 11.61 9.02
C SER A 316 6.22 11.85 10.27
N LYS A 317 5.66 13.05 10.44
CA LYS A 317 4.76 13.35 11.58
C LYS A 317 3.37 12.72 11.44
N THR A 318 2.99 12.32 10.25
CA THR A 318 1.67 11.76 9.92
C THR A 318 1.78 10.26 9.63
N LEU A 319 1.60 9.88 8.37
CA LEU A 319 1.62 8.48 7.94
C LEU A 319 3.03 7.85 7.94
N GLY A 320 4.10 8.64 7.84
CA GLY A 320 5.46 8.10 7.84
C GLY A 320 5.76 7.29 9.11
N LYS A 321 5.38 7.79 10.28
CA LYS A 321 5.54 7.05 11.55
C LYS A 321 4.76 5.74 11.58
N GLU A 322 3.59 5.70 10.93
CA GLU A 322 2.77 4.50 10.83
C GLU A 322 3.42 3.45 9.93
N LEU A 323 4.05 3.87 8.83
CA LEU A 323 4.80 2.96 7.97
C LEU A 323 6.03 2.38 8.66
N VAL A 324 6.74 3.18 9.48
CA VAL A 324 7.85 2.69 10.31
C VAL A 324 7.36 1.59 11.24
N ARG A 325 6.29 1.84 12.02
CA ARG A 325 5.69 0.85 12.92
C ARG A 325 5.17 -0.38 12.17
N GLY A 326 4.58 -0.18 10.99
CA GLY A 326 4.16 -1.27 10.10
C GLY A 326 5.32 -2.16 9.68
N SER A 327 6.51 -1.59 9.42
CA SER A 327 7.73 -2.36 9.11
C SER A 327 8.17 -3.25 10.27
N GLU A 328 8.03 -2.75 11.49
CA GLU A 328 8.35 -3.53 12.70
C GLU A 328 7.35 -4.66 12.91
N LEU A 329 6.06 -4.38 12.77
CA LEU A 329 5.02 -5.41 12.82
C LEU A 329 5.24 -6.51 11.76
N ARG A 330 5.66 -6.13 10.56
CA ARG A 330 6.01 -7.09 9.52
C ARG A 330 7.19 -7.97 9.89
N LYS A 331 8.24 -7.43 10.50
CA LYS A 331 9.38 -8.24 10.98
C LYS A 331 8.92 -9.30 11.99
N VAL A 332 8.05 -8.91 12.93
CA VAL A 332 7.46 -9.85 13.89
C VAL A 332 6.63 -10.93 13.19
N PHE A 333 5.81 -10.53 12.20
CA PHE A 333 5.04 -11.49 11.39
C PHE A 333 5.94 -12.50 10.68
N MET A 334 7.01 -12.03 10.04
CA MET A 334 7.97 -12.90 9.32
C MET A 334 8.67 -13.87 10.28
N ASP A 335 9.06 -13.43 11.48
CA ASP A 335 9.65 -14.29 12.51
C ASP A 335 8.66 -15.34 12.99
N LEU A 336 7.41 -14.98 13.24
CA LEU A 336 6.36 -15.92 13.62
C LEU A 336 6.05 -16.93 12.53
N GLN A 337 6.06 -16.52 11.26
CA GLN A 337 5.84 -17.39 10.13
C GLN A 337 7.00 -18.37 9.95
N SER A 338 8.24 -17.90 9.99
CA SER A 338 9.44 -18.74 9.82
C SER A 338 9.63 -19.76 10.95
N ASN A 339 9.18 -19.45 12.17
CA ASN A 339 9.23 -20.34 13.33
C ASN A 339 7.96 -21.19 13.50
N ASN A 340 7.06 -21.22 12.52
CA ASN A 340 5.76 -21.94 12.57
C ASN A 340 4.92 -21.60 13.81
N GLN A 341 4.93 -20.34 14.23
CA GLN A 341 4.22 -19.86 15.43
C GLN A 341 2.87 -19.18 15.10
N LEU A 342 2.57 -18.94 13.83
CA LEU A 342 1.29 -18.34 13.41
C LEU A 342 0.06 -19.16 13.82
N PRO A 343 0.05 -20.52 13.75
CA PRO A 343 -1.08 -21.30 14.26
C PRO A 343 -1.41 -21.01 15.73
N THR A 344 -0.36 -20.94 16.57
CA THR A 344 -0.51 -20.62 18.00
C THR A 344 -1.02 -19.19 18.20
N LEU A 345 -0.53 -18.22 17.43
CA LEU A 345 -1.02 -16.85 17.47
C LEU A 345 -2.51 -16.76 17.10
N ILE A 346 -2.92 -17.41 16.00
CA ILE A 346 -4.33 -17.45 15.55
C ILE A 346 -5.24 -18.05 16.62
N ASN A 347 -4.85 -19.19 17.21
CA ASN A 347 -5.60 -19.79 18.31
C ASN A 347 -5.73 -18.84 19.51
N THR A 348 -4.66 -18.12 19.85
CA THR A 348 -4.66 -17.15 20.94
C THR A 348 -5.58 -15.96 20.63
N LEU A 349 -5.49 -15.39 19.43
CA LEU A 349 -6.34 -14.27 18.99
C LEU A 349 -7.82 -14.68 18.86
N SER A 350 -8.11 -15.96 18.72
CA SER A 350 -9.49 -16.51 18.67
C SER A 350 -10.17 -16.49 20.04
N ILE A 351 -9.43 -16.30 21.14
CA ILE A 351 -9.99 -16.15 22.49
C ILE A 351 -10.87 -14.89 22.53
N LYS A 352 -12.08 -15.04 23.05
CA LYS A 352 -13.16 -14.03 22.97
C LYS A 352 -12.72 -12.59 23.33
N PRO A 353 -11.99 -12.29 24.43
CA PRO A 353 -11.53 -10.93 24.72
C PRO A 353 -10.57 -10.37 23.69
N LEU A 354 -9.59 -11.17 23.23
CA LEU A 354 -8.58 -10.76 22.25
C LEU A 354 -9.21 -10.57 20.86
N LYS A 355 -10.10 -11.48 20.47
CA LYS A 355 -10.87 -11.34 19.22
C LYS A 355 -11.69 -10.04 19.19
N LYS A 356 -12.39 -9.72 20.31
CA LYS A 356 -13.15 -8.46 20.45
C LYS A 356 -12.24 -7.24 20.32
N MET A 357 -11.04 -7.31 20.88
CA MET A 357 -10.07 -6.22 20.80
C MET A 357 -9.57 -6.01 19.36
N VAL A 358 -9.16 -7.07 18.67
CA VAL A 358 -8.76 -6.97 17.25
C VAL A 358 -9.91 -6.40 16.42
N HIS A 359 -11.13 -6.81 16.72
CA HIS A 359 -12.33 -6.30 16.07
C HIS A 359 -12.54 -4.79 16.30
N ASN A 360 -12.38 -4.31 17.54
CA ASN A 360 -12.66 -2.92 17.90
C ASN A 360 -11.57 -1.94 17.48
N TYR A 361 -10.31 -2.37 17.49
CA TYR A 361 -9.14 -1.51 17.27
C TYR A 361 -8.36 -1.83 15.98
N GLY A 362 -8.74 -2.90 15.27
CA GLY A 362 -8.13 -3.26 14.00
C GLY A 362 -8.40 -2.20 12.93
N ASP A 363 -7.35 -1.63 12.37
CA ASP A 363 -7.43 -0.64 11.31
C ASP A 363 -6.44 -0.99 10.20
N ILE A 364 -6.94 -1.04 8.97
CA ILE A 364 -6.13 -1.42 7.79
C ILE A 364 -5.12 -0.33 7.43
N ASP A 365 -5.45 0.94 7.67
CA ASP A 365 -4.56 2.06 7.37
C ASP A 365 -3.63 2.39 8.53
N TYR A 366 -4.05 2.09 9.77
CA TYR A 366 -3.31 2.35 11.00
C TYR A 366 -3.14 1.08 11.85
N PRO A 367 -2.42 0.05 11.36
CA PRO A 367 -2.27 -1.22 12.09
C PRO A 367 -1.62 -1.06 13.47
N SER A 368 -0.86 0.01 13.71
CA SER A 368 -0.29 0.30 15.02
C SER A 368 -1.35 0.62 16.09
N ALA A 369 -2.58 0.93 15.71
CA ALA A 369 -3.69 1.15 16.63
C ALA A 369 -3.98 -0.07 17.53
N LEU A 370 -3.66 -1.27 17.06
CA LEU A 370 -3.77 -2.51 17.84
C LEU A 370 -2.66 -2.69 18.90
N VAL A 371 -1.51 -2.05 18.75
CA VAL A 371 -0.33 -2.31 19.59
C VAL A 371 -0.63 -2.03 21.06
N ASN A 372 -1.10 -0.83 21.41
CA ASN A 372 -1.38 -0.47 22.80
C ASN A 372 -2.50 -1.30 23.46
N PRO A 373 -3.65 -1.57 22.80
CA PRO A 373 -4.66 -2.48 23.33
C PRO A 373 -4.13 -3.89 23.58
N ILE A 374 -3.34 -4.45 22.62
CA ILE A 374 -2.73 -5.78 22.82
C ILE A 374 -1.78 -5.76 24.02
N LEU A 375 -0.92 -4.76 24.15
CA LEU A 375 0.00 -4.64 25.28
C LEU A 375 -0.75 -4.56 26.63
N ARG A 376 -1.84 -3.80 26.73
CA ARG A 376 -2.66 -3.69 27.94
C ARG A 376 -3.30 -5.02 28.34
N VAL A 377 -3.92 -5.72 27.37
CA VAL A 377 -4.55 -7.01 27.64
C VAL A 377 -3.51 -8.07 27.98
N ALA A 378 -2.39 -8.11 27.25
CA ALA A 378 -1.30 -9.03 27.53
C ALA A 378 -0.69 -8.76 28.92
N SER A 379 -0.47 -7.52 29.30
CA SER A 379 0.02 -7.16 30.65
C SER A 379 -0.96 -7.58 31.74
N ALA A 380 -2.27 -7.40 31.53
CA ALA A 380 -3.31 -7.82 32.47
C ALA A 380 -3.40 -9.36 32.60
N MET A 381 -3.16 -10.08 31.50
CA MET A 381 -3.16 -11.56 31.49
C MET A 381 -1.85 -12.17 32.03
N ILE A 382 -0.72 -11.49 31.83
CA ILE A 382 0.62 -11.96 32.22
C ILE A 382 0.98 -11.51 33.67
N GLY A 383 0.49 -10.35 34.11
CA GLY A 383 0.78 -9.82 35.46
C GLY A 383 0.47 -10.78 36.58
N PRO A 384 -0.71 -11.41 36.67
CA PRO A 384 -1.02 -12.45 37.64
C PRO A 384 -0.24 -13.76 37.42
N ALA A 385 0.15 -14.06 36.19
CA ALA A 385 0.78 -15.32 35.81
C ALA A 385 2.31 -15.31 35.92
N LEU A 386 2.95 -14.15 36.07
CA LEU A 386 4.38 -14.08 36.46
C LEU A 386 4.64 -14.61 37.87
N GLN A 387 3.62 -14.69 38.72
CA GLN A 387 3.69 -15.36 40.01
C GLN A 387 3.50 -16.89 39.94
N LEU A 388 3.03 -17.39 38.79
CA LEU A 388 2.86 -18.83 38.53
C LEU A 388 3.96 -19.28 37.56
N SER A 389 5.00 -19.94 38.10
CA SER A 389 6.18 -20.44 37.36
C SER A 389 5.91 -21.53 36.28
N LYS A 390 4.67 -21.71 35.86
CA LYS A 390 4.23 -22.72 34.88
C LYS A 390 3.31 -22.18 33.82
N MET A 391 3.77 -21.21 33.01
CA MET A 391 3.02 -20.89 31.80
C MET A 391 3.40 -21.83 30.66
N SER A 392 2.38 -22.48 30.07
CA SER A 392 2.51 -23.41 28.96
C SER A 392 3.24 -22.81 27.74
N ARG A 393 3.85 -23.65 26.91
CA ARG A 393 4.50 -23.27 25.63
C ARG A 393 3.58 -22.42 24.70
N ALA A 394 2.28 -22.50 24.88
CA ALA A 394 1.27 -21.77 24.12
C ALA A 394 1.32 -20.23 24.28
N SER A 395 1.90 -19.70 25.37
CA SER A 395 1.99 -18.25 25.61
C SER A 395 3.28 -17.61 25.09
N LEU A 396 4.24 -18.42 24.64
CA LEU A 396 5.55 -17.95 24.18
C LEU A 396 5.48 -17.00 22.97
N PRO A 397 4.68 -17.26 21.93
CA PRO A 397 4.56 -16.37 20.78
C PRO A 397 3.95 -15.01 21.15
N LEU A 398 2.93 -14.99 22.01
CA LEU A 398 2.33 -13.73 22.46
C LEU A 398 3.29 -12.93 23.34
N LYS A 399 4.07 -13.59 24.21
CA LYS A 399 5.13 -12.94 25.00
C LYS A 399 6.22 -12.35 24.12
N ARG A 400 6.67 -13.08 23.10
CA ARG A 400 7.68 -12.60 22.15
C ARG A 400 7.15 -11.42 21.33
N PHE A 401 5.94 -11.51 20.81
CA PHE A 401 5.24 -10.43 20.14
C PHE A 401 5.12 -9.19 21.03
N VAL A 402 4.67 -9.36 22.27
CA VAL A 402 4.51 -8.27 23.26
C VAL A 402 5.86 -7.68 23.67
N SER A 403 6.89 -8.50 23.92
CA SER A 403 8.22 -8.00 24.30
C SER A 403 8.93 -7.26 23.17
N GLN A 404 8.80 -7.72 21.95
CA GLN A 404 9.33 -7.02 20.77
C GLN A 404 8.62 -5.68 20.54
N LEU A 405 7.29 -5.62 20.74
CA LEU A 405 6.55 -4.35 20.66
C LEU A 405 6.86 -3.39 21.83
N ALA A 406 7.16 -3.92 23.02
CA ALA A 406 7.49 -3.11 24.20
C ALA A 406 8.92 -2.56 24.18
N SER A 407 9.88 -3.26 23.55
CA SER A 407 11.27 -2.81 23.43
C SER A 407 11.47 -1.65 22.44
N GLN A 408 10.39 -1.19 21.78
CA GLN A 408 10.39 -0.17 20.75
C GLN A 408 9.68 1.14 21.21
N LYS A 409 9.51 1.31 22.52
CA LYS A 409 9.14 2.59 23.13
C LYS A 409 10.38 3.40 23.48
#